data_fe023710126bfda253b1a6f2bb38ac85
#
_entry.id   fe023710126bfda253b1a6f2bb38ac85
#
_cell.length_a   1.000
_cell.length_b   1.000
_cell.length_c   1.000
_cell.angle_alpha   90.00
_cell.angle_beta   90.00
_cell.angle_gamma   90.00
#
_symmetry.space_group_name_H-M   'P 1'
#
loop_
_entity.id
_entity.type
_entity.pdbx_description
1 polymer ?
#
loop_
_entity_poly.entity_id
_entity_poly.type
_entity_poly.pdbx_seq_one_letter_code
_entity_poly.pdbx_strand_id
1 'polypeptide(L)'
;MNSFTNSVLLFFSIPLIGFCIYVGYDVQIDFLHLSGAELPFQSYIYLAFGLLFFGLLGWRSVRRWMGVYIVNKTNRFTWNTPISNKRKQRVITYTLLEVLVMSSLAFALYVTLGLWVFPAAVLIFFSFENIIFLLAGVKSRFRVGVSSKAIIAADREVVIVYFSGLQKITLGKDSIYFDYIKELQLLFPTDCLEKDQISVFKKEVQKMIDRDKVLIRNND
;
A
#
# COMPACT_ATOMS: atom_id res chain seq x y z
N MET A 1 5.91 -3.23 -1.97
CA MET A 1 5.95 -2.47 -0.70
C MET A 1 4.73 -2.67 0.18
N ASN A 2 3.49 -2.61 -0.32
CA ASN A 2 2.30 -2.94 0.48
C ASN A 2 2.30 -4.40 0.96
N SER A 3 2.80 -5.33 0.14
CA SER A 3 2.98 -6.73 0.55
C SER A 3 3.91 -6.83 1.76
N PHE A 4 5.04 -6.14 1.75
CA PHE A 4 5.96 -6.10 2.89
C PHE A 4 5.29 -5.51 4.14
N THR A 5 4.64 -4.34 4.03
CA THR A 5 3.94 -3.72 5.17
C THR A 5 2.84 -4.65 5.73
N ASN A 6 2.06 -5.29 4.85
CA ASN A 6 1.02 -6.22 5.27
C ASN A 6 1.60 -7.48 5.93
N SER A 7 2.73 -8.01 5.42
CA SER A 7 3.41 -9.15 6.04
C SER A 7 3.97 -8.81 7.41
N VAL A 8 4.56 -7.62 7.56
CA VAL A 8 5.06 -7.13 8.85
C VAL A 8 3.91 -6.93 9.84
N LEU A 9 2.81 -6.31 9.41
CA LEU A 9 1.62 -6.13 10.25
C LEU A 9 1.05 -7.49 10.71
N LEU A 10 0.91 -8.45 9.79
CA LEU A 10 0.42 -9.79 10.12
C LEU A 10 1.35 -10.49 11.12
N PHE A 11 2.66 -10.43 10.87
CA PHE A 11 3.68 -11.03 11.74
C PHE A 11 3.60 -10.49 13.17
N PHE A 12 3.44 -9.18 13.35
CA PHE A 12 3.32 -8.58 14.68
C PHE A 12 1.91 -8.68 15.28
N SER A 13 0.88 -8.86 14.47
CA SER A 13 -0.49 -9.05 14.97
C SER A 13 -0.67 -10.39 15.68
N ILE A 14 0.00 -11.45 15.23
CA ILE A 14 -0.11 -12.78 15.85
C ILE A 14 0.41 -12.78 17.31
N PRO A 15 1.66 -12.36 17.59
CA PRO A 15 2.13 -12.30 18.98
C PRO A 15 1.35 -11.29 19.83
N LEU A 16 0.86 -10.20 19.24
CA LEU A 16 0.01 -9.26 19.95
C LEU A 16 -1.31 -9.91 20.39
N ILE A 17 -1.97 -10.66 19.51
CA ILE A 17 -3.20 -11.39 19.87
C ILE A 17 -2.91 -12.40 20.98
N GLY A 18 -1.83 -13.18 20.85
CA GLY A 18 -1.41 -14.13 21.90
C GLY A 18 -1.16 -13.43 23.24
N PHE A 19 -0.48 -12.32 23.23
CA PHE A 19 -0.24 -11.50 24.41
C PHE A 19 -1.54 -10.96 25.03
N CYS A 20 -2.48 -10.50 24.19
CA CYS A 20 -3.78 -10.00 24.64
C CYS A 20 -4.63 -11.12 25.28
N ILE A 21 -4.60 -12.33 24.72
CA ILE A 21 -5.27 -13.49 25.28
C ILE A 21 -4.66 -13.83 26.64
N TYR A 22 -3.33 -13.87 26.72
CA TYR A 22 -2.60 -14.17 27.95
C TYR A 22 -2.97 -13.20 29.08
N VAL A 23 -2.97 -11.91 28.80
CA VAL A 23 -3.29 -10.86 29.79
C VAL A 23 -4.79 -10.79 30.06
N GLY A 24 -5.64 -10.79 29.01
CA GLY A 24 -7.07 -10.54 29.13
C GLY A 24 -7.86 -11.67 29.80
N TYR A 25 -7.39 -12.91 29.65
CA TYR A 25 -7.98 -14.09 30.31
C TYR A 25 -7.19 -14.54 31.53
N ASP A 26 -6.19 -13.75 31.95
CA ASP A 26 -5.35 -14.06 33.15
C ASP A 26 -4.80 -15.49 33.13
N VAL A 27 -4.30 -15.92 31.97
CA VAL A 27 -3.80 -17.28 31.77
C VAL A 27 -2.55 -17.49 32.61
N GLN A 28 -2.54 -18.54 33.43
CA GLN A 28 -1.36 -18.95 34.19
C GLN A 28 -0.45 -19.79 33.31
N ILE A 29 0.82 -19.44 33.30
CA ILE A 29 1.86 -20.22 32.63
C ILE A 29 2.82 -20.71 33.71
N ASP A 30 2.79 -22.00 34.02
CA ASP A 30 3.58 -22.62 35.12
C ASP A 30 5.08 -22.32 35.00
N PHE A 31 5.60 -22.29 33.81
CA PHE A 31 7.02 -21.98 33.55
C PHE A 31 7.44 -20.56 33.94
N LEU A 32 6.53 -19.58 33.83
CA LEU A 32 6.81 -18.17 34.14
C LEU A 32 6.47 -17.84 35.62
N HIS A 33 5.74 -18.70 36.31
CA HIS A 33 5.21 -18.45 37.66
C HIS A 33 4.46 -17.11 37.80
N LEU A 34 3.92 -16.59 36.70
CA LEU A 34 3.20 -15.33 36.63
C LEU A 34 1.86 -15.55 35.92
N SER A 35 0.83 -14.90 36.40
CA SER A 35 -0.43 -14.79 35.69
C SER A 35 -0.38 -13.63 34.70
N GLY A 36 -1.25 -13.66 33.71
CA GLY A 36 -1.33 -12.59 32.70
C GLY A 36 -1.61 -11.22 33.31
N ALA A 37 -2.44 -11.16 34.36
CA ALA A 37 -2.78 -9.93 35.06
C ALA A 37 -1.61 -9.34 35.86
N GLU A 38 -0.70 -10.17 36.32
CA GLU A 38 0.45 -9.78 37.15
C GLU A 38 1.68 -9.40 36.32
N LEU A 39 1.59 -9.52 34.97
CA LEU A 39 2.72 -9.25 34.11
C LEU A 39 3.20 -7.79 34.22
N PRO A 40 4.47 -7.57 34.64
CA PRO A 40 5.01 -6.22 34.74
C PRO A 40 5.16 -5.59 33.35
N PHE A 41 5.06 -4.26 33.29
CA PHE A 41 5.30 -3.51 32.05
C PHE A 41 4.28 -3.71 30.92
N GLN A 42 3.09 -4.27 31.17
CA GLN A 42 2.04 -4.46 30.15
C GLN A 42 1.79 -3.19 29.33
N SER A 43 1.64 -2.03 29.99
CA SER A 43 1.38 -0.74 29.35
C SER A 43 2.47 -0.35 28.35
N TYR A 44 3.74 -0.65 28.64
CA TYR A 44 4.85 -0.36 27.73
C TYR A 44 4.83 -1.27 26.51
N ILE A 45 4.44 -2.54 26.68
CA ILE A 45 4.30 -3.48 25.56
C ILE A 45 3.20 -3.00 24.61
N TYR A 46 2.03 -2.61 25.13
CA TYR A 46 0.95 -2.05 24.31
C TYR A 46 1.35 -0.74 23.65
N LEU A 47 2.06 0.13 24.35
CA LEU A 47 2.58 1.35 23.79
C LEU A 47 3.53 1.05 22.62
N ALA A 48 4.45 0.10 22.78
CA ALA A 48 5.38 -0.29 21.73
C ALA A 48 4.68 -0.82 20.47
N PHE A 49 3.67 -1.71 20.62
CA PHE A 49 2.86 -2.19 19.49
C PHE A 49 2.06 -1.06 18.84
N GLY A 50 1.48 -0.17 19.62
CA GLY A 50 0.76 0.99 19.10
C GLY A 50 1.65 1.92 18.27
N LEU A 51 2.85 2.22 18.77
CA LEU A 51 3.85 3.03 18.05
C LEU A 51 4.33 2.34 16.77
N LEU A 52 4.56 1.03 16.82
CA LEU A 52 4.92 0.24 15.63
C LEU A 52 3.84 0.33 14.57
N PHE A 53 2.58 0.08 14.92
CA PHE A 53 1.44 0.16 13.98
C PHE A 53 1.24 1.58 13.48
N PHE A 54 1.34 2.58 14.33
CA PHE A 54 1.24 3.98 13.93
C PHE A 54 2.32 4.36 12.92
N GLY A 55 3.57 3.97 13.15
CA GLY A 55 4.68 4.23 12.23
C GLY A 55 4.48 3.55 10.88
N LEU A 56 4.14 2.25 10.86
CA LEU A 56 3.97 1.48 9.62
C LEU A 56 2.76 1.95 8.80
N LEU A 57 1.60 2.11 9.45
CA LEU A 57 0.37 2.52 8.79
C LEU A 57 0.42 3.99 8.38
N GLY A 58 1.01 4.85 9.22
CA GLY A 58 1.21 6.27 8.93
C GLY A 58 2.11 6.48 7.74
N TRP A 59 3.26 5.81 7.69
CA TRP A 59 4.16 5.85 6.53
C TRP A 59 3.45 5.45 5.23
N ARG A 60 2.69 4.35 5.29
CA ARG A 60 1.91 3.88 4.14
C ARG A 60 0.85 4.90 3.72
N SER A 61 0.11 5.45 4.69
CA SER A 61 -0.93 6.45 4.44
C SER A 61 -0.38 7.71 3.78
N VAL A 62 0.63 8.31 4.36
CA VAL A 62 1.30 9.51 3.81
C VAL A 62 1.73 9.27 2.36
N ARG A 63 2.36 8.13 2.09
CA ARG A 63 2.86 7.81 0.76
C ARG A 63 1.74 7.68 -0.27
N ARG A 64 0.64 6.98 0.05
CA ARG A 64 -0.48 6.81 -0.89
C ARG A 64 -1.23 8.12 -1.15
N TRP A 65 -1.44 8.94 -0.10
CA TRP A 65 -2.07 10.24 -0.26
C TRP A 65 -1.22 11.22 -1.08
N MET A 66 0.10 11.22 -0.87
CA MET A 66 1.02 11.99 -1.71
C MET A 66 0.95 11.54 -3.17
N GLY A 67 0.92 10.25 -3.43
CA GLY A 67 0.77 9.71 -4.79
C GLY A 67 -0.51 10.20 -5.46
N VAL A 68 -1.65 10.04 -4.78
CA VAL A 68 -2.95 10.52 -5.28
C VAL A 68 -2.94 12.03 -5.49
N TYR A 69 -2.36 12.80 -4.57
CA TYR A 69 -2.23 14.25 -4.73
C TYR A 69 -1.42 14.65 -5.96
N ILE A 70 -0.29 13.99 -6.21
CA ILE A 70 0.58 14.28 -7.35
C ILE A 70 -0.14 13.98 -8.67
N VAL A 71 -0.74 12.77 -8.82
CA VAL A 71 -1.36 12.37 -10.09
C VAL A 71 -2.62 13.16 -10.44
N ASN A 72 -3.24 13.81 -9.46
CA ASN A 72 -4.38 14.71 -9.70
C ASN A 72 -3.98 16.12 -10.14
N LYS A 73 -2.69 16.47 -10.12
CA LYS A 73 -2.16 17.70 -10.72
C LYS A 73 -1.93 17.50 -12.23
N THR A 74 -3.00 17.48 -13.00
CA THR A 74 -3.00 17.12 -14.43
C THR A 74 -2.06 17.97 -15.28
N ASN A 75 -1.85 19.24 -14.95
CA ASN A 75 -0.93 20.17 -15.64
C ASN A 75 0.57 19.76 -15.57
N ARG A 76 0.93 18.77 -14.78
CA ARG A 76 2.29 18.24 -14.70
C ARG A 76 2.54 17.04 -15.61
N PHE A 77 1.50 16.56 -16.28
CA PHE A 77 1.55 15.36 -17.10
C PHE A 77 1.23 15.71 -18.56
N THR A 78 1.94 15.12 -19.47
CA THR A 78 1.65 15.18 -20.91
C THR A 78 0.45 14.31 -21.25
N TRP A 79 0.27 13.24 -20.47
CA TRP A 79 -0.90 12.37 -20.55
C TRP A 79 -1.30 11.89 -19.17
N ASN A 80 -2.58 11.85 -18.90
CA ASN A 80 -3.11 11.44 -17.58
C ASN A 80 -4.52 10.86 -17.74
N THR A 81 -4.73 9.65 -17.19
CA THR A 81 -6.03 8.96 -17.25
C THR A 81 -6.40 8.34 -15.91
N PRO A 82 -7.68 8.18 -15.60
CA PRO A 82 -8.11 7.34 -14.47
C PRO A 82 -7.65 5.90 -14.66
N ILE A 83 -7.49 5.17 -13.57
CA ILE A 83 -7.23 3.71 -13.63
C ILE A 83 -8.43 2.96 -14.19
N SER A 84 -8.19 1.76 -14.73
CA SER A 84 -9.23 0.90 -15.28
C SER A 84 -10.31 0.54 -14.22
N ASN A 85 -11.54 0.35 -14.68
CA ASN A 85 -12.65 -0.06 -13.80
C ASN A 85 -12.37 -1.40 -13.12
N LYS A 86 -11.74 -2.34 -13.80
CA LYS A 86 -11.32 -3.63 -13.25
C LYS A 86 -10.32 -3.44 -12.10
N ARG A 87 -9.31 -2.61 -12.29
CA ARG A 87 -8.31 -2.28 -11.27
C ARG A 87 -8.94 -1.53 -10.09
N LYS A 88 -9.83 -0.58 -10.38
CA LYS A 88 -10.57 0.20 -9.38
C LYS A 88 -11.38 -0.71 -8.46
N GLN A 89 -12.17 -1.65 -9.01
CA GLN A 89 -12.93 -2.62 -8.22
C GLN A 89 -12.01 -3.47 -7.34
N ARG A 90 -10.92 -3.99 -7.88
CA ARG A 90 -9.93 -4.76 -7.12
C ARG A 90 -9.37 -3.95 -5.95
N VAL A 91 -8.98 -2.70 -6.17
CA VAL A 91 -8.47 -1.80 -5.11
C VAL A 91 -9.52 -1.59 -4.03
N ILE A 92 -10.77 -1.34 -4.41
CA ILE A 92 -11.89 -1.16 -3.47
C ILE A 92 -12.07 -2.44 -2.62
N THR A 93 -12.14 -3.60 -3.25
CA THR A 93 -12.33 -4.89 -2.53
C THR A 93 -11.21 -5.14 -1.53
N TYR A 94 -9.96 -4.99 -1.94
CA TYR A 94 -8.82 -5.20 -1.03
C TYR A 94 -8.77 -4.19 0.11
N THR A 95 -9.14 -2.93 -0.14
CA THR A 95 -9.15 -1.92 0.93
C THR A 95 -10.31 -2.14 1.90
N LEU A 96 -11.48 -2.59 1.42
CA LEU A 96 -12.61 -2.97 2.29
C LEU A 96 -12.24 -4.17 3.17
N LEU A 97 -11.60 -5.18 2.60
CA LEU A 97 -11.14 -6.35 3.36
C LEU A 97 -10.12 -5.94 4.43
N GLU A 98 -9.22 -5.01 4.10
CA GLU A 98 -8.25 -4.45 5.05
C GLU A 98 -8.94 -3.70 6.19
N VAL A 99 -9.95 -2.86 5.90
CA VAL A 99 -10.76 -2.18 6.93
C VAL A 99 -11.43 -3.20 7.83
N LEU A 100 -12.02 -4.26 7.27
CA LEU A 100 -12.68 -5.30 8.05
C LEU A 100 -11.70 -6.00 8.99
N VAL A 101 -10.54 -6.42 8.49
CA VAL A 101 -9.52 -7.09 9.31
C VAL A 101 -9.00 -6.18 10.42
N MET A 102 -8.67 -4.93 10.11
CA MET A 102 -8.17 -3.97 11.10
C MET A 102 -9.21 -3.64 12.16
N SER A 103 -10.47 -3.46 11.76
CA SER A 103 -11.58 -3.19 12.70
C SER A 103 -11.88 -4.39 13.58
N SER A 104 -11.85 -5.62 13.03
CA SER A 104 -12.03 -6.84 13.81
C SER A 104 -10.90 -7.04 14.83
N LEU A 105 -9.66 -6.79 14.43
CA LEU A 105 -8.52 -6.85 15.33
C LEU A 105 -8.61 -5.80 16.45
N ALA A 106 -8.97 -4.56 16.10
CA ALA A 106 -9.18 -3.50 17.07
C ALA A 106 -10.28 -3.84 18.07
N PHE A 107 -11.38 -4.42 17.59
CA PHE A 107 -12.47 -4.87 18.44
C PHE A 107 -12.04 -6.00 19.38
N ALA A 108 -11.32 -7.00 18.87
CA ALA A 108 -10.77 -8.07 19.69
C ALA A 108 -9.85 -7.54 20.80
N LEU A 109 -8.96 -6.61 20.47
CA LEU A 109 -8.08 -5.95 21.46
C LEU A 109 -8.89 -5.17 22.50
N TYR A 110 -9.92 -4.46 22.08
CA TYR A 110 -10.79 -3.70 23.00
C TYR A 110 -11.53 -4.62 23.97
N VAL A 111 -12.09 -5.73 23.49
CA VAL A 111 -12.85 -6.68 24.33
C VAL A 111 -11.95 -7.38 25.34
N THR A 112 -10.73 -7.73 24.97
CA THR A 112 -9.80 -8.47 25.85
C THR A 112 -9.13 -7.58 26.89
N LEU A 113 -8.90 -6.32 26.60
CA LEU A 113 -8.04 -5.44 27.41
C LEU A 113 -8.77 -4.24 28.03
N GLY A 114 -10.04 -4.00 27.66
CA GLY A 114 -10.79 -2.84 28.12
C GLY A 114 -10.32 -1.52 27.47
N LEU A 115 -10.53 -0.39 28.19
CA LEU A 115 -10.39 0.97 27.63
C LEU A 115 -8.95 1.42 27.29
N TRP A 116 -7.91 0.71 27.72
CA TRP A 116 -6.51 1.15 27.61
C TRP A 116 -5.78 0.51 26.43
N VAL A 117 -6.32 0.65 25.24
CA VAL A 117 -5.72 -0.04 24.10
C VAL A 117 -5.27 0.94 23.03
N PHE A 118 -4.12 1.55 23.24
CA PHE A 118 -3.49 2.40 22.24
C PHE A 118 -3.36 1.71 20.86
N PRO A 119 -2.94 0.42 20.75
CA PRO A 119 -2.94 -0.29 19.47
C PRO A 119 -4.32 -0.36 18.79
N ALA A 120 -5.39 -0.60 19.58
CA ALA A 120 -6.75 -0.63 19.02
C ALA A 120 -7.19 0.73 18.49
N ALA A 121 -6.90 1.81 19.22
CA ALA A 121 -7.20 3.17 18.80
C ALA A 121 -6.47 3.51 17.47
N VAL A 122 -5.20 3.11 17.34
CA VAL A 122 -4.41 3.28 16.11
C VAL A 122 -5.05 2.51 14.95
N LEU A 123 -5.45 1.26 15.14
CA LEU A 123 -6.09 0.44 14.11
C LEU A 123 -7.44 1.02 13.68
N ILE A 124 -8.25 1.49 14.62
CA ILE A 124 -9.52 2.17 14.32
C ILE A 124 -9.26 3.44 13.50
N PHE A 125 -8.32 4.28 13.92
CA PHE A 125 -7.97 5.50 13.21
C PHE A 125 -7.59 5.21 11.75
N PHE A 126 -6.73 4.24 11.50
CA PHE A 126 -6.34 3.87 10.13
C PHE A 126 -7.43 3.11 9.36
N SER A 127 -8.37 2.45 10.03
CA SER A 127 -9.58 1.92 9.39
C SER A 127 -10.45 3.04 8.83
N PHE A 128 -10.69 4.10 9.59
CA PHE A 128 -11.40 5.30 9.10
C PHE A 128 -10.64 5.98 7.97
N GLU A 129 -9.32 6.10 8.07
CA GLU A 129 -8.47 6.67 7.02
C GLU A 129 -8.59 5.85 5.71
N ASN A 130 -8.62 4.52 5.80
CA ASN A 130 -8.87 3.63 4.66
C ASN A 130 -10.24 3.88 4.01
N ILE A 131 -11.29 4.11 4.80
CA ILE A 131 -12.63 4.44 4.28
C ILE A 131 -12.59 5.77 3.51
N ILE A 132 -11.95 6.79 4.07
CA ILE A 132 -11.78 8.10 3.39
C ILE A 132 -10.99 7.92 2.09
N PHE A 133 -9.96 7.08 2.08
CA PHE A 133 -9.18 6.77 0.89
C PHE A 133 -10.01 6.05 -0.18
N LEU A 134 -10.92 5.14 0.22
CA LEU A 134 -11.89 4.52 -0.69
C LEU A 134 -12.79 5.56 -1.37
N LEU A 135 -13.28 6.53 -0.62
CA LEU A 135 -14.11 7.61 -1.19
C LEU A 135 -13.35 8.42 -2.24
N ALA A 136 -12.04 8.63 -2.06
CA ALA A 136 -11.19 9.23 -3.08
C ALA A 136 -11.12 8.36 -4.34
N GLY A 137 -11.02 7.04 -4.19
CA GLY A 137 -11.05 6.07 -5.30
C GLY A 137 -12.37 6.08 -6.06
N VAL A 138 -13.50 6.09 -5.35
CA VAL A 138 -14.83 6.17 -5.98
C VAL A 138 -14.97 7.44 -6.84
N LYS A 139 -14.42 8.57 -6.39
CA LYS A 139 -14.39 9.85 -7.12
C LYS A 139 -13.35 9.87 -8.27
N SER A 140 -12.86 8.73 -8.73
CA SER A 140 -11.90 8.60 -9.85
C SER A 140 -10.59 9.39 -9.67
N ARG A 141 -10.14 9.54 -8.43
CA ARG A 141 -8.87 10.20 -8.10
C ARG A 141 -7.66 9.27 -8.23
N PHE A 142 -7.88 7.97 -8.42
CA PHE A 142 -6.81 7.03 -8.76
C PHE A 142 -6.50 7.15 -10.24
N ARG A 143 -5.27 7.52 -10.58
CA ARG A 143 -4.88 7.89 -11.93
C ARG A 143 -3.49 7.38 -12.27
N VAL A 144 -3.25 7.28 -13.58
CA VAL A 144 -1.94 7.06 -14.17
C VAL A 144 -1.57 8.30 -14.98
N GLY A 145 -0.36 8.81 -14.79
CA GLY A 145 0.15 9.95 -15.55
C GLY A 145 1.55 9.71 -16.09
N VAL A 146 1.80 10.19 -17.30
CA VAL A 146 3.12 10.25 -17.93
C VAL A 146 3.58 11.69 -17.96
N SER A 147 4.74 11.94 -17.36
CA SER A 147 5.42 13.25 -17.37
C SER A 147 6.70 13.15 -18.20
N SER A 148 7.39 14.26 -18.42
CA SER A 148 8.69 14.29 -19.10
C SER A 148 9.80 13.52 -18.35
N LYS A 149 9.62 13.21 -17.05
CA LYS A 149 10.65 12.60 -16.19
C LYS A 149 10.31 11.21 -15.70
N ALA A 150 9.01 10.88 -15.60
CA ALA A 150 8.57 9.64 -14.98
C ALA A 150 7.13 9.28 -15.36
N ILE A 151 6.81 8.00 -15.22
CA ILE A 151 5.45 7.47 -15.16
C ILE A 151 5.07 7.35 -13.68
N ILE A 152 3.88 7.82 -13.32
CA ILE A 152 3.36 7.71 -11.97
C ILE A 152 1.98 7.06 -12.03
N ALA A 153 1.83 5.91 -11.38
CA ALA A 153 0.54 5.30 -11.12
C ALA A 153 0.24 5.38 -9.63
N ALA A 154 -0.89 5.96 -9.27
CA ALA A 154 -1.31 6.07 -7.89
C ALA A 154 -2.72 5.52 -7.71
N ASP A 155 -2.77 4.40 -7.04
CA ASP A 155 -3.98 3.78 -6.50
C ASP A 155 -3.71 3.42 -5.02
N ARG A 156 -4.00 2.20 -4.59
CA ARG A 156 -3.59 1.69 -3.28
C ARG A 156 -2.06 1.66 -3.13
N GLU A 157 -1.35 1.53 -4.24
CA GLU A 157 0.11 1.57 -4.32
C GLU A 157 0.56 2.73 -5.21
N VAL A 158 1.69 3.31 -4.86
CA VAL A 158 2.31 4.33 -5.70
C VAL A 158 3.49 3.72 -6.42
N VAL A 159 3.36 3.60 -7.72
CA VAL A 159 4.43 3.13 -8.62
C VAL A 159 4.98 4.33 -9.36
N ILE A 160 6.26 4.56 -9.22
CA ILE A 160 6.98 5.63 -9.94
C ILE A 160 8.10 4.98 -10.74
N VAL A 161 8.06 5.19 -12.06
CA VAL A 161 9.05 4.71 -13.00
C VAL A 161 9.74 5.91 -13.62
N TYR A 162 10.96 6.19 -13.22
CA TYR A 162 11.74 7.31 -13.76
C TYR A 162 12.34 6.95 -15.12
N PHE A 163 12.44 7.91 -16.04
CA PHE A 163 13.11 7.71 -17.32
C PHE A 163 14.64 7.85 -17.23
N SER A 164 15.13 8.49 -16.17
CA SER A 164 16.56 8.61 -15.90
C SER A 164 17.17 7.26 -15.52
N GLY A 165 18.27 6.89 -16.18
CA GLY A 165 18.97 5.61 -15.95
C GLY A 165 18.31 4.39 -16.57
N LEU A 166 17.28 4.59 -17.40
CA LEU A 166 16.61 3.52 -18.13
C LEU A 166 17.50 3.04 -19.29
N GLN A 167 17.65 1.72 -19.43
CA GLN A 167 18.42 1.10 -20.51
C GLN A 167 17.52 0.42 -21.54
N LYS A 168 16.46 -0.25 -21.07
CA LYS A 168 15.60 -1.04 -21.93
C LYS A 168 14.16 -1.04 -21.44
N ILE A 169 13.24 -1.05 -22.39
CA ILE A 169 11.81 -1.24 -22.16
C ILE A 169 11.36 -2.47 -22.94
N THR A 170 10.73 -3.40 -22.22
CA THR A 170 10.09 -4.57 -22.84
C THR A 170 8.58 -4.41 -22.73
N LEU A 171 7.92 -4.23 -23.87
CA LEU A 171 6.48 -4.06 -23.96
C LEU A 171 5.82 -5.44 -24.08
N GLY A 172 5.28 -5.97 -22.99
CA GLY A 172 4.49 -7.20 -22.97
C GLY A 172 2.97 -6.93 -23.06
N LYS A 173 2.19 -8.02 -23.15
CA LYS A 173 0.71 -7.96 -23.19
C LYS A 173 0.12 -7.46 -21.87
N ASP A 174 0.55 -8.04 -20.77
CA ASP A 174 -0.02 -7.80 -19.42
C ASP A 174 0.84 -6.89 -18.55
N SER A 175 2.07 -6.61 -18.95
CA SER A 175 3.02 -5.81 -18.19
C SER A 175 4.12 -5.20 -19.06
N ILE A 176 4.62 -4.07 -18.60
CA ILE A 176 5.75 -3.38 -19.20
C ILE A 176 6.91 -3.45 -18.22
N TYR A 177 8.04 -3.95 -18.70
CA TYR A 177 9.26 -4.05 -17.91
C TYR A 177 10.19 -2.90 -18.26
N PHE A 178 10.72 -2.27 -17.23
CA PHE A 178 11.68 -1.18 -17.31
C PHE A 178 12.99 -1.64 -16.67
N ASP A 179 13.98 -1.88 -17.51
CA ASP A 179 15.31 -2.34 -17.10
C ASP A 179 16.24 -1.13 -16.94
N TYR A 180 16.84 -1.01 -15.78
CA TYR A 180 17.75 0.08 -15.41
C TYR A 180 19.20 -0.39 -15.33
N ILE A 181 20.09 0.57 -15.20
CA ILE A 181 21.49 0.35 -14.84
C ILE A 181 21.54 -0.44 -13.51
N LYS A 182 22.49 -1.36 -13.36
CA LYS A 182 22.65 -2.23 -12.16
C LYS A 182 21.57 -3.29 -11.97
N GLU A 183 21.04 -3.84 -13.06
CA GLU A 183 20.09 -4.97 -13.06
C GLU A 183 18.77 -4.70 -12.30
N LEU A 184 18.47 -3.45 -12.00
CA LEU A 184 17.18 -3.09 -11.42
C LEU A 184 16.11 -3.18 -12.50
N GLN A 185 15.12 -4.05 -12.30
CA GLN A 185 13.94 -4.16 -13.16
C GLN A 185 12.69 -3.69 -12.42
N LEU A 186 11.96 -2.76 -13.01
CA LEU A 186 10.66 -2.33 -12.53
C LEU A 186 9.56 -2.83 -13.46
N LEU A 187 8.48 -3.32 -12.86
CA LEU A 187 7.30 -3.82 -13.57
C LEU A 187 6.18 -2.81 -13.45
N PHE A 188 5.60 -2.43 -14.59
CA PHE A 188 4.39 -1.63 -14.67
C PHE A 188 3.24 -2.50 -15.19
N PRO A 189 2.19 -2.76 -14.39
CA PRO A 189 1.07 -3.58 -14.78
C PRO A 189 0.16 -2.83 -15.74
N THR A 190 -0.10 -3.37 -16.93
CA THR A 190 -1.01 -2.75 -17.91
C THR A 190 -2.48 -2.86 -17.52
N ASP A 191 -2.82 -3.72 -16.57
CA ASP A 191 -4.18 -3.87 -16.04
C ASP A 191 -4.72 -2.61 -15.32
N CYS A 192 -3.82 -1.68 -14.98
CA CYS A 192 -4.22 -0.37 -14.47
C CYS A 192 -4.79 0.57 -15.53
N LEU A 193 -4.68 0.23 -16.82
CA LEU A 193 -5.19 1.01 -17.94
C LEU A 193 -6.40 0.31 -18.59
N GLU A 194 -7.33 1.09 -19.13
CA GLU A 194 -8.36 0.54 -20.03
C GLU A 194 -7.71 0.11 -21.35
N LYS A 195 -8.30 -0.89 -22.02
CA LYS A 195 -7.70 -1.52 -23.22
C LYS A 195 -7.42 -0.52 -24.35
N ASP A 196 -8.30 0.44 -24.54
CA ASP A 196 -8.17 1.53 -25.53
C ASP A 196 -7.03 2.49 -25.17
N GLN A 197 -6.75 2.67 -23.89
CA GLN A 197 -5.71 3.58 -23.38
C GLN A 197 -4.30 3.00 -23.45
N ILE A 198 -4.14 1.67 -23.53
CA ILE A 198 -2.83 1.02 -23.57
C ILE A 198 -2.01 1.46 -24.77
N SER A 199 -2.63 1.53 -25.95
CA SER A 199 -1.94 1.96 -27.18
C SER A 199 -1.51 3.42 -27.13
N VAL A 200 -2.34 4.29 -26.55
CA VAL A 200 -2.03 5.71 -26.35
C VAL A 200 -0.89 5.86 -25.34
N PHE A 201 -0.99 5.16 -24.21
CA PHE A 201 0.05 5.14 -23.20
C PHE A 201 1.42 4.72 -23.76
N LYS A 202 1.48 3.60 -24.53
CA LYS A 202 2.71 3.14 -25.16
C LYS A 202 3.32 4.23 -26.07
N LYS A 203 2.48 4.89 -26.86
CA LYS A 203 2.93 6.00 -27.73
C LYS A 203 3.47 7.19 -26.94
N GLU A 204 2.80 7.59 -25.87
CA GLU A 204 3.24 8.72 -25.04
C GLU A 204 4.54 8.39 -24.29
N VAL A 205 4.69 7.17 -23.78
CA VAL A 205 5.95 6.73 -23.17
C VAL A 205 7.09 6.75 -24.20
N GLN A 206 6.85 6.27 -25.42
CA GLN A 206 7.85 6.27 -26.50
C GLN A 206 8.27 7.68 -26.94
N LYS A 207 7.38 8.69 -26.85
CA LYS A 207 7.71 10.08 -27.15
C LYS A 207 8.63 10.72 -26.10
N MET A 208 8.52 10.28 -24.84
CA MET A 208 9.27 10.86 -23.72
C MET A 208 10.67 10.26 -23.57
N ILE A 209 10.94 9.17 -24.28
CA ILE A 209 12.18 8.42 -24.15
C ILE A 209 13.09 8.74 -25.34
N ASP A 210 14.36 9.00 -25.03
CA ASP A 210 15.40 9.15 -26.03
C ASP A 210 15.72 7.78 -26.65
N ARG A 211 15.30 7.59 -27.90
CA ARG A 211 15.44 6.32 -28.63
C ARG A 211 16.90 5.91 -28.87
N ASP A 212 17.80 6.87 -28.81
CA ASP A 212 19.24 6.59 -29.02
C ASP A 212 19.89 6.00 -27.77
N LYS A 213 19.23 6.16 -26.62
CA LYS A 213 19.75 5.71 -25.31
C LYS A 213 19.01 4.51 -24.73
N VAL A 214 17.79 4.23 -25.19
CA VAL A 214 16.92 3.21 -24.58
C VAL A 214 16.43 2.22 -25.63
N LEU A 215 16.73 0.96 -25.42
CA LEU A 215 16.31 -0.13 -26.29
C LEU A 215 14.83 -0.46 -26.04
N ILE A 216 14.00 -0.35 -27.07
CA ILE A 216 12.57 -0.72 -26.95
C ILE A 216 12.36 -2.06 -27.65
N ARG A 217 11.95 -3.07 -26.88
CA ARG A 217 11.63 -4.42 -27.38
C ARG A 217 10.13 -4.69 -27.26
N ASN A 218 9.50 -5.03 -28.37
CA ASN A 218 8.11 -5.54 -28.36
C ASN A 218 8.17 -7.07 -28.20
N ASN A 219 7.55 -7.59 -27.17
CA ASN A 219 7.25 -9.02 -27.01
C ASN A 219 5.74 -9.17 -27.30
N ASP A 220 5.41 -9.28 -28.57
CA ASP A 220 4.07 -9.68 -29.01
C ASP A 220 3.86 -11.18 -28.82
#